data_90a4209bec302a94aa47a34d096261b8
#
_entry.id   90a4209bec302a94aa47a34d096261b8
#
_cell.length_a   1.000
_cell.length_b   1.000
_cell.length_c   1.000
_cell.angle_alpha   90.00
_cell.angle_beta   90.00
_cell.angle_gamma   90.00
#
_symmetry.space_group_name_H-M   'P 1'
#
loop_
_entity.id
_entity.type
_entity.pdbx_description
1 polymer ?
#
loop_
_entity_poly.entity_id
_entity_poly.type
_entity_poly.pdbx_seq_one_letter_code
_entity_poly.pdbx_strand_id
1 'polypeptide(L)'
;EKDFFEGIAKNKRFEAFGKGELSFDDVLSDYAKEYAELVNNNEKWTWSKNFVNSNKITKGQKQLIKNLAIQEGYIPKVKVTPAEGMRYGFADFEGANLVQETVQLPKELWLKTDREQFKWLNEKIGGFREGMTWHHTEVSGKMELVPYGIHNITLHNGGRSAGLWAYAPR
;
A
#
# COMPACT_ATOMS: atom_id res chain seq x y z
N GLU A 1 12.76 16.31 21.08
CA GLU A 1 13.54 15.51 22.05
C GLU A 1 12.89 14.14 22.32
N LYS A 2 11.59 14.12 22.63
CA LYS A 2 10.88 12.88 22.93
C LYS A 2 10.96 11.87 21.78
N ASP A 3 10.72 12.32 20.55
CA ASP A 3 10.74 11.47 19.36
C ASP A 3 12.15 10.92 19.10
N PHE A 4 13.17 11.72 19.36
CA PHE A 4 14.56 11.30 19.23
C PHE A 4 14.91 10.17 20.20
N PHE A 5 14.54 10.30 21.47
CA PHE A 5 14.79 9.27 22.49
C PHE A 5 13.97 8.00 22.24
N GLU A 6 12.73 8.13 21.82
CA GLU A 6 11.88 6.99 21.45
C GLU A 6 12.48 6.22 20.27
N GLY A 7 13.01 6.93 19.26
CA GLY A 7 13.68 6.31 18.12
C GLY A 7 14.94 5.54 18.52
N ILE A 8 15.75 6.08 19.43
CA ILE A 8 16.93 5.40 19.94
C ILE A 8 16.54 4.13 20.71
N ALA A 9 15.54 4.21 21.57
CA ALA A 9 15.07 3.05 22.35
C ALA A 9 14.52 1.96 21.44
N LYS A 10 13.75 2.33 20.42
CA LYS A 10 13.21 1.41 19.41
C LYS A 10 14.32 0.70 18.64
N ASN A 11 15.35 1.44 18.19
CA ASN A 11 16.47 0.87 17.45
C ASN A 11 17.28 -0.13 18.31
N LYS A 12 17.46 0.15 19.59
CA LYS A 12 18.11 -0.79 20.52
C LYS A 12 17.32 -2.08 20.64
N ARG A 13 16.01 -2.03 20.67
CA ARG A 13 15.16 -3.21 20.72
C ARG A 13 15.27 -4.03 19.42
N PHE A 14 15.30 -3.38 18.26
CA PHE A 14 15.50 -4.08 16.98
C PHE A 14 16.88 -4.72 16.90
N GLU A 15 17.91 -4.08 17.42
CA GLU A 15 19.26 -4.65 17.50
C GLU A 15 19.29 -5.87 18.43
N ALA A 16 18.64 -5.79 19.58
CA ALA A 16 18.53 -6.91 20.52
C ALA A 16 17.80 -8.10 19.90
N PHE A 17 16.74 -7.84 19.13
CA PHE A 17 16.06 -8.88 18.36
C PHE A 17 17.02 -9.52 17.34
N GLY A 18 17.78 -8.71 16.61
CA GLY A 18 18.77 -9.21 15.65
C GLY A 18 19.84 -10.10 16.26
N LYS A 19 20.19 -9.87 17.52
CA LYS A 19 21.18 -10.65 18.27
C LYS A 19 20.57 -11.87 18.98
N GLY A 20 19.26 -12.06 18.90
CA GLY A 20 18.56 -13.14 19.59
C GLY A 20 18.29 -12.89 21.05
N GLU A 21 18.51 -11.66 21.53
CA GLU A 21 18.27 -11.27 22.93
C GLU A 21 16.82 -10.98 23.25
N LEU A 22 16.03 -10.59 22.21
CA LEU A 22 14.59 -10.41 22.29
C LEU A 22 13.92 -11.34 21.28
N SER A 23 12.75 -11.84 21.64
CA SER A 23 11.92 -12.63 20.71
C SER A 23 11.21 -11.72 19.72
N PHE A 24 10.67 -12.30 18.64
CA PHE A 24 9.83 -11.56 17.71
C PHE A 24 8.61 -10.95 18.39
N ASP A 25 7.99 -11.70 19.31
CA ASP A 25 6.80 -11.21 20.04
C ASP A 25 7.12 -9.93 20.84
N ASP A 26 8.35 -9.81 21.34
CA ASP A 26 8.78 -8.63 22.08
C ASP A 26 8.85 -7.37 21.22
N VAL A 27 9.12 -7.52 19.91
CA VAL A 27 9.32 -6.40 18.98
C VAL A 27 8.20 -6.24 17.95
N LEU A 28 7.20 -7.11 17.97
CA LEU A 28 6.11 -7.10 16.99
C LEU A 28 5.39 -5.75 16.95
N SER A 29 5.03 -5.20 18.10
CA SER A 29 4.34 -3.90 18.18
C SER A 29 5.21 -2.76 17.65
N ASP A 30 6.51 -2.78 17.95
CA ASP A 30 7.45 -1.76 17.46
C ASP A 30 7.56 -1.81 15.93
N TYR A 31 7.67 -3.00 15.36
CA TYR A 31 7.71 -3.18 13.91
C TYR A 31 6.38 -2.78 13.26
N ALA A 32 5.23 -3.06 13.90
CA ALA A 32 3.93 -2.66 13.37
C ALA A 32 3.80 -1.14 13.26
N LYS A 33 4.28 -0.40 14.26
CA LYS A 33 4.30 1.07 14.23
C LYS A 33 5.23 1.61 13.15
N GLU A 34 6.42 1.04 13.02
CA GLU A 34 7.38 1.40 11.97
C GLU A 34 6.79 1.15 10.58
N TYR A 35 6.16 0.00 10.39
CA TYR A 35 5.47 -0.36 9.16
C TYR A 35 4.39 0.67 8.81
N ALA A 36 3.58 1.05 9.79
CA ALA A 36 2.52 2.03 9.60
C ALA A 36 3.06 3.41 9.19
N GLU A 37 4.16 3.85 9.79
CA GLU A 37 4.80 5.12 9.41
C GLU A 37 5.26 5.09 7.95
N LEU A 38 5.91 4.01 7.52
CA LEU A 38 6.38 3.87 6.15
C LEU A 38 5.22 3.85 5.15
N VAL A 39 4.16 3.10 5.45
CA VAL A 39 2.97 3.03 4.60
C VAL A 39 2.31 4.41 4.50
N ASN A 40 2.11 5.08 5.63
CA ASN A 40 1.42 6.37 5.68
C ASN A 40 2.23 7.53 5.06
N ASN A 41 3.55 7.37 4.93
CA ASN A 41 4.40 8.36 4.24
C ASN A 41 4.18 8.38 2.73
N ASN A 42 3.54 7.36 2.16
CA ASN A 42 3.23 7.29 0.73
C ASN A 42 4.46 7.38 -0.19
N GLU A 43 5.59 6.87 0.29
CA GLU A 43 6.82 6.79 -0.47
C GLU A 43 7.19 5.32 -0.71
N LYS A 44 8.06 5.07 -1.69
CA LYS A 44 8.55 3.72 -1.94
C LYS A 44 9.45 3.27 -0.80
N TRP A 45 9.27 2.03 -0.37
CA TRP A 45 10.10 1.43 0.68
C TRP A 45 10.30 -0.06 0.41
N THR A 46 11.31 -0.63 1.06
CA THR A 46 11.53 -2.08 1.05
C THR A 46 11.87 -2.55 2.45
N TRP A 47 11.60 -3.81 2.74
CA TRP A 47 11.97 -4.38 4.03
C TRP A 47 13.47 -4.26 4.29
N SER A 48 14.31 -4.61 3.31
CA SER A 48 15.76 -4.60 3.47
C SER A 48 16.33 -3.20 3.68
N LYS A 49 15.74 -2.19 3.07
CA LYS A 49 16.20 -0.80 3.17
C LYS A 49 15.73 -0.11 4.45
N ASN A 50 14.48 -0.37 4.84
CA ASN A 50 13.79 0.46 5.81
C ASN A 50 13.59 -0.20 7.18
N PHE A 51 13.80 -1.51 7.28
CA PHE A 51 13.62 -2.23 8.55
C PHE A 51 14.93 -2.80 9.06
N VAL A 52 15.33 -2.38 10.25
CA VAL A 52 16.52 -2.91 10.93
C VAL A 52 16.34 -4.41 11.17
N ASN A 53 17.34 -5.19 10.79
CA ASN A 53 17.34 -6.65 10.93
C ASN A 53 16.21 -7.36 10.19
N SER A 54 15.77 -6.81 9.04
CA SER A 54 14.71 -7.42 8.23
C SER A 54 15.03 -8.84 7.75
N ASN A 55 16.31 -9.17 7.61
CA ASN A 55 16.75 -10.52 7.24
C ASN A 55 16.47 -11.57 8.33
N LYS A 56 16.17 -11.14 9.55
CA LYS A 56 15.76 -12.00 10.66
C LYS A 56 14.24 -12.16 10.75
N ILE A 57 13.49 -11.42 9.95
CA ILE A 57 12.02 -11.44 9.94
C ILE A 57 11.56 -12.37 8.83
N THR A 58 10.83 -13.43 9.20
CA THR A 58 10.28 -14.38 8.23
C THR A 58 9.12 -13.77 7.45
N LYS A 59 8.73 -14.38 6.33
CA LYS A 59 7.57 -13.98 5.54
C LYS A 59 6.30 -13.96 6.38
N GLY A 60 6.09 -14.99 7.21
CA GLY A 60 4.95 -15.08 8.12
C GLY A 60 4.94 -13.97 9.17
N GLN A 61 6.12 -13.64 9.70
CA GLN A 61 6.27 -12.54 10.66
C GLN A 61 6.00 -11.17 10.02
N LYS A 62 6.42 -10.96 8.78
CA LYS A 62 6.08 -9.75 8.02
C LYS A 62 4.57 -9.60 7.87
N GLN A 63 3.87 -10.70 7.61
CA GLN A 63 2.41 -10.69 7.53
C GLN A 63 1.76 -10.35 8.88
N LEU A 64 2.31 -10.86 9.99
CA LEU A 64 1.83 -10.53 11.34
C LEU A 64 2.02 -9.03 11.65
N ILE A 65 3.13 -8.46 11.25
CA ILE A 65 3.40 -7.01 11.40
C ILE A 65 2.32 -6.20 10.68
N LYS A 66 2.04 -6.52 9.42
CA LYS A 66 1.00 -5.86 8.63
C LYS A 66 -0.38 -6.02 9.28
N ASN A 67 -0.72 -7.24 9.69
CA ASN A 67 -2.01 -7.53 10.30
C ASN A 67 -2.21 -6.74 11.60
N LEU A 68 -1.18 -6.66 12.43
CA LEU A 68 -1.26 -5.90 13.68
C LEU A 68 -1.44 -4.40 13.41
N ALA A 69 -0.70 -3.85 12.44
CA ALA A 69 -0.83 -2.44 12.08
C ALA A 69 -2.26 -2.10 11.63
N ILE A 70 -2.90 -2.99 10.88
CA ILE A 70 -4.29 -2.81 10.45
C ILE A 70 -5.25 -2.98 11.64
N GLN A 71 -5.06 -4.02 12.44
CA GLN A 71 -5.91 -4.34 13.59
C GLN A 71 -5.92 -3.21 14.62
N GLU A 72 -4.75 -2.61 14.88
CA GLU A 72 -4.60 -1.52 15.83
C GLU A 72 -5.06 -0.16 15.27
N GLY A 73 -5.46 -0.12 14.00
CA GLY A 73 -5.89 1.12 13.36
C GLY A 73 -4.76 2.08 13.02
N TYR A 74 -3.51 1.63 13.04
CA TYR A 74 -2.36 2.46 12.64
C TYR A 74 -2.38 2.79 11.16
N ILE A 75 -2.95 1.90 10.35
CA ILE A 75 -3.22 2.13 8.92
C ILE A 75 -4.70 1.84 8.62
N PRO A 76 -5.29 2.54 7.65
CA PRO A 76 -6.69 2.31 7.28
C PRO A 76 -6.93 0.87 6.78
N LYS A 77 -8.07 0.31 7.17
CA LYS A 77 -8.50 -0.99 6.66
C LYS A 77 -9.27 -0.79 5.36
N VAL A 78 -8.83 -1.48 4.30
CA VAL A 78 -9.52 -1.49 3.01
C VAL A 78 -10.17 -2.85 2.81
N LYS A 79 -11.48 -2.86 2.59
CA LYS A 79 -12.23 -4.08 2.30
C LYS A 79 -11.90 -4.56 0.89
N VAL A 80 -11.56 -5.83 0.76
CA VAL A 80 -11.38 -6.48 -0.54
C VAL A 80 -12.44 -7.56 -0.68
N THR A 81 -13.31 -7.41 -1.68
CA THR A 81 -14.39 -8.35 -1.94
C THR A 81 -13.92 -9.41 -2.93
N PRO A 82 -13.89 -10.69 -2.55
CA PRO A 82 -13.51 -11.75 -3.48
C PRO A 82 -14.40 -11.78 -4.72
N ALA A 83 -13.80 -12.06 -5.88
CA ALA A 83 -14.50 -12.15 -7.14
C ALA A 83 -14.11 -13.44 -7.84
N GLU A 84 -15.10 -14.11 -8.46
CA GLU A 84 -14.89 -15.37 -9.17
C GLU A 84 -13.83 -15.21 -10.27
N GLY A 85 -12.89 -16.14 -10.31
CA GLY A 85 -11.79 -16.12 -11.28
C GLY A 85 -10.67 -15.14 -10.97
N MET A 86 -10.75 -14.40 -9.86
CA MET A 86 -9.75 -13.43 -9.45
C MET A 86 -8.93 -13.95 -8.27
N ARG A 87 -7.63 -13.66 -8.28
CA ARG A 87 -6.74 -14.11 -7.20
C ARG A 87 -7.07 -13.47 -5.86
N TYR A 88 -7.39 -12.16 -5.85
CA TYR A 88 -7.61 -11.40 -4.63
C TYR A 88 -9.03 -10.85 -4.52
N GLY A 89 -9.57 -10.29 -5.59
CA GLY A 89 -10.83 -9.56 -5.59
C GLY A 89 -10.65 -8.05 -5.71
N PHE A 90 -11.71 -7.30 -5.45
CA PHE A 90 -11.76 -5.86 -5.69
C PHE A 90 -11.71 -5.05 -4.39
N ALA A 91 -10.82 -4.07 -4.33
CA ALA A 91 -10.63 -3.20 -3.17
C ALA A 91 -11.62 -2.04 -3.19
N ASP A 92 -12.18 -1.72 -2.01
CA ASP A 92 -13.10 -0.59 -1.82
C ASP A 92 -12.39 0.57 -1.12
N PHE A 93 -11.62 1.33 -1.88
CA PHE A 93 -10.93 2.52 -1.36
C PHE A 93 -11.92 3.64 -1.02
N GLU A 94 -13.02 3.74 -1.74
CA GLU A 94 -14.06 4.73 -1.49
C GLU A 94 -14.73 4.50 -0.12
N GLY A 95 -15.04 3.26 0.20
CA GLY A 95 -15.60 2.88 1.51
C GLY A 95 -14.67 3.18 2.66
N ALA A 96 -13.36 3.20 2.43
CA ALA A 96 -12.34 3.56 3.42
C ALA A 96 -12.05 5.07 3.47
N ASN A 97 -12.77 5.89 2.71
CA ASN A 97 -12.57 7.35 2.59
C ASN A 97 -11.17 7.75 2.09
N LEU A 98 -10.60 6.94 1.21
CA LEU A 98 -9.24 7.17 0.70
C LEU A 98 -9.19 7.76 -0.71
N VAL A 99 -10.33 7.87 -1.40
CA VAL A 99 -10.40 8.39 -2.77
C VAL A 99 -10.42 9.91 -2.75
N GLN A 100 -9.40 10.56 -3.32
CA GLN A 100 -9.34 12.02 -3.43
C GLN A 100 -10.00 12.56 -4.69
N GLU A 101 -9.89 11.83 -5.78
CA GLU A 101 -10.47 12.20 -7.08
C GLU A 101 -10.99 10.94 -7.78
N THR A 102 -12.07 11.09 -8.51
CA THR A 102 -12.62 10.06 -9.38
C THR A 102 -12.76 10.64 -10.79
N VAL A 103 -12.15 9.99 -11.78
CA VAL A 103 -12.16 10.47 -13.16
C VAL A 103 -12.49 9.31 -14.08
N GLN A 104 -13.32 9.57 -15.09
CA GLN A 104 -13.61 8.61 -16.16
C GLN A 104 -12.51 8.72 -17.22
N LEU A 105 -11.76 7.64 -17.41
CA LEU A 105 -10.73 7.55 -18.45
C LEU A 105 -11.41 7.34 -19.80
N PRO A 106 -11.10 8.18 -20.83
CA PRO A 106 -11.63 7.96 -22.16
C PRO A 106 -11.29 6.58 -22.72
N LYS A 107 -12.23 5.97 -23.42
CA LYS A 107 -12.09 4.60 -23.92
C LYS A 107 -10.84 4.41 -24.78
N GLU A 108 -10.48 5.41 -25.58
CA GLU A 108 -9.30 5.37 -26.44
C GLU A 108 -7.98 5.28 -25.65
N LEU A 109 -8.00 5.54 -24.33
CA LEU A 109 -6.83 5.42 -23.46
C LEU A 109 -6.80 4.14 -22.62
N TRP A 110 -7.86 3.35 -22.62
CA TRP A 110 -7.98 2.19 -21.73
C TRP A 110 -6.83 1.19 -21.86
N LEU A 111 -6.35 0.94 -23.08
CA LEU A 111 -5.29 -0.04 -23.35
C LEU A 111 -3.91 0.61 -23.49
N LYS A 112 -3.78 1.88 -23.21
CA LYS A 112 -2.50 2.59 -23.22
C LYS A 112 -1.70 2.29 -21.95
N THR A 113 -0.43 2.72 -21.95
CA THR A 113 0.44 2.54 -20.80
C THR A 113 -0.02 3.35 -19.60
N ASP A 114 0.38 2.94 -18.40
CA ASP A 114 0.11 3.72 -17.20
C ASP A 114 0.65 5.14 -17.33
N ARG A 115 1.82 5.31 -17.94
CA ARG A 115 2.43 6.62 -18.15
C ARG A 115 1.52 7.55 -18.96
N GLU A 116 0.96 7.04 -20.06
CA GLU A 116 0.06 7.82 -20.92
C GLU A 116 -1.26 8.12 -20.21
N GLN A 117 -1.85 7.11 -19.56
CA GLN A 117 -3.10 7.26 -18.82
C GLN A 117 -2.94 8.25 -17.67
N PHE A 118 -1.90 8.09 -16.85
CA PHE A 118 -1.70 8.91 -15.65
C PHE A 118 -1.37 10.36 -16.02
N LYS A 119 -0.65 10.58 -17.12
CA LYS A 119 -0.42 11.92 -17.64
C LYS A 119 -1.73 12.63 -17.97
N TRP A 120 -2.61 11.96 -18.71
CA TRP A 120 -3.91 12.51 -19.05
C TRP A 120 -4.75 12.78 -17.79
N LEU A 121 -4.80 11.81 -16.87
CA LEU A 121 -5.56 11.93 -15.62
C LEU A 121 -5.05 13.09 -14.76
N ASN A 122 -3.73 13.20 -14.61
CA ASN A 122 -3.13 14.29 -13.82
C ASN A 122 -3.44 15.66 -14.43
N GLU A 123 -3.38 15.79 -15.75
CA GLU A 123 -3.75 17.02 -16.44
C GLU A 123 -5.21 17.37 -16.17
N LYS A 124 -6.09 16.36 -16.15
CA LYS A 124 -7.52 16.53 -15.92
C LYS A 124 -7.83 17.11 -14.55
N ILE A 125 -7.05 16.75 -13.52
CA ILE A 125 -7.26 17.23 -12.15
C ILE A 125 -6.39 18.43 -11.77
N GLY A 126 -5.65 18.99 -12.72
CA GLY A 126 -4.85 20.21 -12.51
C GLY A 126 -3.39 19.96 -12.16
N GLY A 127 -2.89 18.73 -12.23
CA GLY A 127 -1.49 18.40 -12.02
C GLY A 127 -1.26 17.15 -11.19
N PHE A 128 0.00 16.73 -11.16
CA PHE A 128 0.45 15.60 -10.35
C PHE A 128 0.26 15.88 -8.86
N ARG A 129 -0.17 14.86 -8.10
CA ARG A 129 -0.27 14.94 -6.64
C ARG A 129 0.71 13.95 -5.99
N GLU A 130 1.65 14.50 -5.26
CA GLU A 130 2.66 13.74 -4.55
C GLU A 130 2.01 12.80 -3.51
N GLY A 131 2.54 11.59 -3.41
CA GLY A 131 2.05 10.60 -2.45
C GLY A 131 0.78 9.87 -2.87
N MET A 132 0.23 10.18 -4.05
CA MET A 132 -0.99 9.57 -4.57
C MET A 132 -0.69 8.73 -5.80
N THR A 133 -1.56 7.77 -6.08
CA THR A 133 -1.49 6.96 -7.30
C THR A 133 -2.90 6.74 -7.86
N TRP A 134 -2.97 6.46 -9.16
CA TRP A 134 -4.24 6.14 -9.81
C TRP A 134 -4.53 4.65 -9.72
N HIS A 135 -5.72 4.34 -9.24
CA HIS A 135 -6.23 2.98 -9.11
C HIS A 135 -7.22 2.69 -10.25
N HIS A 136 -6.97 1.60 -10.98
CA HIS A 136 -7.91 1.09 -11.98
C HIS A 136 -9.00 0.28 -11.25
N THR A 137 -10.20 0.84 -11.15
CA THR A 137 -11.32 0.12 -10.52
C THR A 137 -11.84 -0.98 -11.45
N GLU A 138 -12.69 -1.86 -10.94
CA GLU A 138 -13.38 -2.88 -11.74
C GLU A 138 -14.47 -2.29 -12.63
N VAL A 139 -14.89 -1.06 -12.38
CA VAL A 139 -15.89 -0.35 -13.20
C VAL A 139 -15.21 0.24 -14.44
N SER A 140 -15.72 -0.07 -15.63
CA SER A 140 -15.10 0.35 -16.89
C SER A 140 -14.76 1.83 -16.95
N GLY A 141 -13.50 2.13 -17.13
CA GLY A 141 -12.96 3.48 -17.26
C GLY A 141 -12.87 4.28 -15.95
N LYS A 142 -13.42 3.78 -14.85
CA LYS A 142 -13.42 4.51 -13.59
C LYS A 142 -12.06 4.42 -12.90
N MET A 143 -11.41 5.57 -12.76
CA MET A 143 -10.11 5.71 -12.11
C MET A 143 -10.25 6.49 -10.81
N GLU A 144 -9.57 6.03 -9.77
CA GLU A 144 -9.60 6.67 -8.45
C GLU A 144 -8.19 7.07 -8.02
N LEU A 145 -8.03 8.30 -7.54
CA LEU A 145 -6.77 8.78 -6.97
C LEU A 145 -6.72 8.44 -5.50
N VAL A 146 -5.79 7.58 -5.10
CA VAL A 146 -5.69 7.01 -3.74
C VAL A 146 -4.27 7.14 -3.19
N PRO A 147 -4.07 7.08 -1.85
CA PRO A 147 -2.74 7.11 -1.26
C PRO A 147 -1.88 5.94 -1.76
N TYR A 148 -0.66 6.26 -2.15
CA TYR A 148 0.27 5.28 -2.70
C TYR A 148 0.57 4.13 -1.73
N GLY A 149 0.82 4.46 -0.46
CA GLY A 149 1.22 3.45 0.53
C GLY A 149 0.16 2.39 0.74
N ILE A 150 -1.09 2.80 0.92
CA ILE A 150 -2.21 1.88 1.12
C ILE A 150 -2.48 1.06 -0.15
N HIS A 151 -2.45 1.69 -1.31
CA HIS A 151 -2.62 0.99 -2.59
C HIS A 151 -1.54 -0.09 -2.77
N ASN A 152 -0.29 0.25 -2.45
CA ASN A 152 0.85 -0.65 -2.62
C ASN A 152 0.77 -1.91 -1.74
N ILE A 153 0.23 -1.80 -0.53
CA ILE A 153 0.13 -2.94 0.40
C ILE A 153 -1.18 -3.73 0.28
N THR A 154 -2.17 -3.19 -0.44
CA THR A 154 -3.48 -3.84 -0.59
C THR A 154 -3.42 -4.80 -1.78
N LEU A 155 -3.46 -6.10 -1.49
CA LEU A 155 -3.52 -7.13 -2.54
C LEU A 155 -4.91 -7.13 -3.13
N HIS A 156 -5.03 -6.75 -4.41
CA HIS A 156 -6.32 -6.62 -5.08
C HIS A 156 -6.18 -6.78 -6.59
N ASN A 157 -7.30 -7.06 -7.23
CA ASN A 157 -7.44 -7.04 -8.67
C ASN A 157 -8.12 -5.73 -9.06
N GLY A 158 -7.99 -5.33 -10.32
CA GLY A 158 -8.58 -4.09 -10.82
C GLY A 158 -8.78 -4.12 -12.33
N GLY A 159 -9.00 -2.97 -12.93
CA GLY A 159 -9.30 -2.85 -14.37
C GLY A 159 -8.23 -3.44 -15.30
N ARG A 160 -6.98 -3.55 -14.82
CA ARG A 160 -5.88 -4.17 -15.57
C ARG A 160 -5.85 -5.69 -15.47
N SER A 161 -6.69 -6.30 -14.63
CA SER A 161 -6.75 -7.75 -14.51
C SER A 161 -7.30 -8.39 -15.77
N ALA A 162 -6.90 -9.63 -16.03
CA ALA A 162 -7.33 -10.36 -17.22
C ALA A 162 -8.86 -10.40 -17.35
N GLY A 163 -9.35 -10.06 -18.54
CA GLY A 163 -10.78 -10.01 -18.84
C GLY A 163 -11.48 -8.72 -18.44
N LEU A 164 -10.77 -7.76 -17.84
CA LEU A 164 -11.34 -6.47 -17.48
C LEU A 164 -10.95 -5.39 -18.49
N TRP A 165 -11.52 -4.20 -18.32
CA TRP A 165 -11.56 -3.13 -19.34
C TRP A 165 -10.20 -2.55 -19.73
N ALA A 166 -9.20 -2.61 -18.85
CA ALA A 166 -7.87 -2.05 -19.12
C ALA A 166 -6.80 -3.14 -19.29
N TYR A 167 -7.20 -4.39 -19.46
CA TYR A 167 -6.26 -5.50 -19.65
C TYR A 167 -5.56 -5.35 -21.02
N ALA A 168 -4.24 -5.26 -20.97
CA ALA A 168 -3.39 -5.22 -22.15
C ALA A 168 -2.09 -5.98 -21.85
N PRO A 169 -1.53 -6.69 -22.82
CA PRO A 169 -0.22 -7.32 -22.66
C PRO A 169 0.85 -6.26 -22.37
N ARG A 170 1.73 -6.54 -21.42
CA ARG A 170 2.80 -5.65 -21.02
C ARG A 170 4.16 -6.30 -21.19
#